data_b9e100270b9b6872f1119a2925251252
#
_entry.id   b9e100270b9b6872f1119a2925251252
#
_cell.length_a   1.000
_cell.length_b   1.000
_cell.length_c   1.000
_cell.angle_alpha   90.00
_cell.angle_beta   90.00
_cell.angle_gamma   90.00
#
_symmetry.space_group_name_H-M   'P 1'
#
loop_
_entity.id
_entity.type
_entity.pdbx_description
1 polymer ?
#
loop_
_entity_poly.entity_id
_entity_poly.type
_entity_poly.pdbx_seq_one_letter_code
_entity_poly.pdbx_strand_id
1 'polypeptide(L)'
;MNIVEMARLLGKQDALAYCFAAGNGDSAFTRGMMPWEFYEDAATGSAAGSLGAFLVKHGRLGPGHKLNITQGVEMGRPSQIEVEVSQTGKKLTPRVSGAAVQVFEGVIRT
;
A
#
# COMPACT_ATOMS: atom_id res chain seq x y z
N MET A 1 -3.32 -16.88 -4.53
CA MET A 1 -3.12 -16.61 -3.08
C MET A 1 -4.35 -17.09 -2.34
N ASN A 2 -4.18 -17.91 -1.30
CA ASN A 2 -5.30 -18.50 -0.57
C ASN A 2 -5.54 -17.71 0.74
N ILE A 3 -6.60 -16.89 0.76
CA ILE A 3 -6.92 -16.02 1.90
C ILE A 3 -7.33 -16.83 3.16
N VAL A 4 -7.94 -17.99 2.98
CA VAL A 4 -8.34 -18.86 4.11
C VAL A 4 -7.10 -19.39 4.82
N GLU A 5 -6.09 -19.84 4.06
CA GLU A 5 -4.84 -20.32 4.63
C GLU A 5 -4.04 -19.17 5.28
N MET A 6 -4.07 -17.98 4.70
CA MET A 6 -3.48 -16.78 5.31
C MET A 6 -4.15 -16.46 6.66
N ALA A 7 -5.49 -16.50 6.72
CA ALA A 7 -6.22 -16.28 7.96
C ALA A 7 -5.86 -17.31 9.03
N ARG A 8 -5.69 -18.58 8.64
CA ARG A 8 -5.26 -19.66 9.55
C ARG A 8 -3.84 -19.42 10.10
N LEU A 9 -2.90 -18.99 9.24
CA LEU A 9 -1.49 -18.77 9.63
C LEU A 9 -1.31 -17.51 10.48
N LEU A 10 -2.01 -16.42 10.15
CA LEU A 10 -1.91 -15.15 10.86
C LEU A 10 -2.74 -15.12 12.16
N GLY A 11 -3.63 -16.09 12.34
CA GLY A 11 -4.51 -16.16 13.50
C GLY A 11 -5.48 -14.98 13.59
N LYS A 12 -6.04 -14.77 14.79
CA LYS A 12 -6.98 -13.66 15.06
C LYS A 12 -6.27 -12.32 15.28
N GLN A 13 -5.28 -12.01 14.46
CA GLN A 13 -4.67 -10.69 14.48
C GLN A 13 -5.47 -9.78 13.55
N ASP A 14 -5.90 -8.65 14.07
CA ASP A 14 -6.48 -7.57 13.27
C ASP A 14 -5.35 -6.90 12.48
N ALA A 15 -4.82 -7.64 11.51
CA ALA A 15 -3.64 -7.27 10.75
C ALA A 15 -3.90 -7.43 9.25
N LEU A 16 -3.50 -6.41 8.49
CA LEU A 16 -3.45 -6.46 7.05
C LEU A 16 -2.15 -7.13 6.59
N ALA A 17 -2.26 -8.10 5.70
CA ALA A 17 -1.12 -8.65 4.98
C ALA A 17 -0.93 -7.88 3.67
N TYR A 18 0.16 -7.15 3.57
CA TYR A 18 0.50 -6.39 2.36
C TYR A 18 1.58 -7.12 1.59
N CYS A 19 1.15 -7.92 0.62
CA CYS A 19 2.04 -8.71 -0.20
C CYS A 19 2.55 -7.84 -1.35
N PHE A 20 3.83 -7.93 -1.66
CA PHE A 20 4.40 -7.15 -2.76
C PHE A 20 5.40 -7.94 -3.59
N ALA A 21 5.52 -7.56 -4.86
CA ALA A 21 6.56 -8.00 -5.78
C ALA A 21 7.20 -6.76 -6.40
N ALA A 22 8.53 -6.78 -6.51
CA ALA A 22 9.27 -5.72 -7.18
C ALA A 22 8.94 -5.72 -8.68
N GLY A 23 8.68 -4.53 -9.22
CA GLY A 23 8.57 -4.28 -10.64
C GLY A 23 9.88 -3.76 -11.22
N ASN A 24 9.81 -3.17 -12.41
CA ASN A 24 10.95 -2.52 -13.05
C ASN A 24 11.20 -1.14 -12.40
N GLY A 25 12.48 -0.83 -12.13
CA GLY A 25 12.87 0.43 -11.50
C GLY A 25 12.24 0.59 -10.11
N ASP A 26 11.81 1.81 -9.79
CA ASP A 26 11.16 2.13 -8.52
C ASP A 26 9.65 1.85 -8.58
N SER A 27 9.28 0.62 -8.88
CA SER A 27 7.89 0.17 -8.95
C SER A 27 7.66 -1.12 -8.20
N ALA A 28 6.41 -1.33 -7.78
CA ALA A 28 5.97 -2.55 -7.12
C ALA A 28 4.52 -2.90 -7.49
N PHE A 29 4.22 -4.19 -7.50
CA PHE A 29 2.86 -4.71 -7.53
C PHE A 29 2.50 -5.19 -6.14
N THR A 30 1.31 -4.85 -5.68
CA THR A 30 0.90 -5.18 -4.31
C THR A 30 -0.52 -5.76 -4.26
N ARG A 31 -0.76 -6.52 -3.20
CA ARG A 31 -2.10 -6.97 -2.81
C ARG A 31 -2.29 -6.70 -1.33
N GLY A 32 -3.37 -6.00 -0.99
CA GLY A 32 -3.76 -5.70 0.39
C GLY A 32 -4.81 -6.69 0.86
N MET A 33 -4.40 -7.65 1.70
CA MET A 33 -5.27 -8.72 2.18
C MET A 33 -5.63 -8.49 3.64
N MET A 34 -6.91 -8.50 3.95
CA MET A 34 -7.44 -8.61 5.32
C MET A 34 -7.92 -10.05 5.55
N PRO A 35 -7.00 -10.98 5.89
CA PRO A 35 -7.31 -12.40 5.83
C PRO A 35 -8.41 -12.81 6.80
N TRP A 36 -8.48 -12.15 7.96
CA TRP A 36 -9.48 -12.45 8.97
C TRP A 36 -10.91 -12.08 8.53
N GLU A 37 -11.05 -11.03 7.72
CA GLU A 37 -12.32 -10.60 7.15
C GLU A 37 -12.60 -11.23 5.78
N PHE A 38 -11.68 -12.05 5.26
CA PHE A 38 -11.72 -12.61 3.91
C PHE A 38 -11.90 -11.55 2.82
N TYR A 39 -11.24 -10.40 3.01
CA TYR A 39 -11.38 -9.23 2.18
C TYR A 39 -10.04 -8.85 1.55
N GLU A 40 -10.08 -8.39 0.29
CA GLU A 40 -8.96 -7.77 -0.41
C GLU A 40 -9.30 -6.31 -0.71
N ASP A 41 -8.39 -5.40 -0.36
CA ASP A 41 -8.54 -3.97 -0.63
C ASP A 41 -7.91 -3.59 -1.97
N ALA A 42 -8.62 -2.76 -2.75
CA ALA A 42 -8.15 -2.31 -4.06
C ALA A 42 -7.03 -1.26 -4.00
N ALA A 43 -6.97 -0.49 -2.91
CA ALA A 43 -5.99 0.58 -2.72
C ALA A 43 -5.76 0.85 -1.24
N THR A 44 -4.56 0.58 -0.73
CA THR A 44 -4.24 0.67 0.70
C THR A 44 -3.11 1.68 0.95
N GLY A 45 -3.46 2.94 1.13
CA GLY A 45 -2.50 4.02 1.30
C GLY A 45 -1.60 3.87 2.54
N SER A 46 -2.15 3.47 3.68
CA SER A 46 -1.39 3.28 4.92
C SER A 46 -0.32 2.20 4.80
N ALA A 47 -0.66 1.07 4.20
CA ALA A 47 0.28 -0.02 3.97
C ALA A 47 1.31 0.34 2.88
N ALA A 48 0.91 1.09 1.86
CA ALA A 48 1.82 1.59 0.84
C ALA A 48 2.92 2.48 1.44
N GLY A 49 2.56 3.39 2.36
CA GLY A 49 3.54 4.21 3.09
C GLY A 49 4.51 3.36 3.93
N SER A 50 4.00 2.34 4.60
CA SER A 50 4.80 1.39 5.36
C SER A 50 5.76 0.60 4.47
N LEU A 51 5.32 0.16 3.30
CA LEU A 51 6.17 -0.51 2.31
C LEU A 51 7.29 0.40 1.83
N GLY A 52 6.98 1.66 1.50
CA GLY A 52 7.99 2.64 1.10
C GLY A 52 9.08 2.81 2.18
N ALA A 53 8.68 3.01 3.43
CA ALA A 53 9.61 3.12 4.55
C ALA A 53 10.43 1.84 4.76
N PHE A 54 9.82 0.67 4.64
CA PHE A 54 10.50 -0.63 4.69
C PHE A 54 11.58 -0.75 3.61
N LEU A 55 11.27 -0.38 2.38
CA LEU A 55 12.21 -0.47 1.27
C LEU A 55 13.39 0.51 1.42
N VAL A 56 13.14 1.72 1.94
CA VAL A 56 14.22 2.67 2.26
C VAL A 56 15.11 2.13 3.38
N LYS A 57 14.51 1.62 4.46
CA LYS A 57 15.23 1.04 5.59
C LYS A 57 16.15 -0.10 5.17
N HIS A 58 15.75 -0.90 4.18
CA HIS A 58 16.53 -2.04 3.69
C HIS A 58 17.37 -1.72 2.44
N GLY A 59 17.51 -0.45 2.09
CA GLY A 59 18.36 0.00 0.97
C GLY A 59 17.86 -0.43 -0.42
N ARG A 60 16.57 -0.70 -0.55
CA ARG A 60 15.92 -1.10 -1.81
C ARG A 60 15.30 0.07 -2.56
N LEU A 61 15.10 1.18 -1.88
CA LEU A 61 14.61 2.44 -2.41
C LEU A 61 15.47 3.56 -1.81
N GLY A 62 15.92 4.51 -2.63
CA GLY A 62 16.65 5.68 -2.14
C GLY A 62 15.72 6.68 -1.44
N PRO A 63 16.15 7.34 -0.34
CA PRO A 63 15.39 8.44 0.26
C PRO A 63 15.11 9.55 -0.78
N GLY A 64 13.89 10.06 -0.82
CA GLY A 64 13.44 11.05 -1.79
C GLY A 64 13.07 10.49 -3.17
N HIS A 65 13.33 9.19 -3.42
CA HIS A 65 12.85 8.53 -4.62
C HIS A 65 11.36 8.18 -4.50
N LYS A 66 10.69 8.15 -5.63
CA LYS A 66 9.27 7.81 -5.71
C LYS A 66 9.10 6.34 -6.03
N LEU A 67 8.35 5.64 -5.19
CA LEU A 67 7.89 4.29 -5.44
C LEU A 67 6.50 4.35 -6.08
N ASN A 68 6.37 3.75 -7.26
CA ASN A 68 5.09 3.64 -7.96
C ASN A 68 4.49 2.26 -7.71
N ILE A 69 3.37 2.20 -7.00
CA ILE A 69 2.69 0.96 -6.63
C ILE A 69 1.46 0.78 -7.51
N THR A 70 1.32 -0.40 -8.08
CA THR A 70 0.09 -0.87 -8.72
C THR A 70 -0.58 -1.90 -7.81
N GLN A 71 -1.81 -1.62 -7.38
CA GLN A 71 -2.60 -2.50 -6.51
C GLN A 71 -3.98 -2.75 -7.11
N GLY A 72 -4.62 -3.87 -6.76
CA GLY A 72 -5.99 -4.19 -7.16
C GLY A 72 -6.14 -4.79 -8.56
N VAL A 73 -5.04 -5.15 -9.21
CA VAL A 73 -5.07 -5.75 -10.56
C VAL A 73 -5.87 -7.05 -10.57
N GLU A 74 -5.63 -7.93 -9.61
CA GLU A 74 -6.29 -9.23 -9.49
C GLU A 74 -7.79 -9.12 -9.18
N MET A 75 -8.22 -7.97 -8.65
CA MET A 75 -9.63 -7.66 -8.40
C MET A 75 -10.33 -7.05 -9.62
N GLY A 76 -9.60 -6.78 -10.69
CA GLY A 76 -10.10 -5.98 -11.82
C GLY A 76 -10.31 -4.49 -11.48
N ARG A 77 -9.69 -4.00 -10.40
CA ARG A 77 -9.77 -2.61 -9.93
C ARG A 77 -8.38 -2.02 -9.75
N PRO A 78 -7.57 -1.91 -10.81
CA PRO A 78 -6.20 -1.41 -10.68
C PRO A 78 -6.18 0.02 -10.18
N SER A 79 -5.34 0.28 -9.19
CA SER A 79 -5.06 1.60 -8.65
C SER A 79 -3.56 1.91 -8.72
N GLN A 80 -3.23 3.19 -8.82
CA GLN A 80 -1.87 3.70 -8.80
C GLN A 80 -1.66 4.51 -7.52
N ILE A 81 -0.66 4.11 -6.74
CA ILE A 81 -0.29 4.77 -5.50
C ILE A 81 1.17 5.20 -5.61
N GLU A 82 1.46 6.46 -5.37
CA GLU A 82 2.83 6.97 -5.32
C GLU A 82 3.25 7.16 -3.87
N VAL A 83 4.44 6.68 -3.54
CA VAL A 83 5.04 6.86 -2.22
C VAL A 83 6.40 7.50 -2.35
N GLU A 84 6.63 8.57 -1.60
CA GLU A 84 7.93 9.21 -1.43
C GLU A 84 8.30 9.17 0.05
N VAL A 85 9.51 8.74 0.37
CA VAL A 85 9.97 8.65 1.76
C VAL A 85 11.13 9.61 1.97
N SER A 86 10.93 10.62 2.80
CA SER A 86 12.01 11.48 3.28
C SER A 86 12.69 10.87 4.50
N GLN A 87 13.99 11.13 4.64
CA GLN A 87 14.78 10.67 5.77
C GLN A 87 15.49 11.82 6.43
N THR A 88 15.34 11.94 7.75
CA THR A 88 16.07 12.89 8.59
C THR A 88 16.70 12.12 9.74
N GLY A 89 18.02 11.92 9.69
CA GLY A 89 18.72 11.02 10.62
C GLY A 89 18.18 9.59 10.47
N LYS A 90 17.63 9.04 11.56
CA LYS A 90 16.99 7.70 11.57
C LYS A 90 15.49 7.73 11.32
N LYS A 91 14.89 8.94 11.26
CA LYS A 91 13.45 9.09 11.06
C LYS A 91 13.09 8.99 9.58
N LEU A 92 12.18 8.08 9.26
CA LEU A 92 11.57 7.94 7.94
C LEU A 92 10.16 8.52 7.96
N THR A 93 9.85 9.36 6.96
CA THR A 93 8.55 10.01 6.85
C THR A 93 7.99 9.72 5.46
N PRO A 94 7.08 8.74 5.32
CA PRO A 94 6.42 8.46 4.05
C PRO A 94 5.34 9.50 3.74
N ARG A 95 5.28 9.87 2.48
CA ARG A 95 4.19 10.65 1.88
C ARG A 95 3.53 9.78 0.83
N VAL A 96 2.22 9.61 0.93
CA VAL A 96 1.43 8.81 0.01
C VAL A 96 0.53 9.72 -0.80
N SER A 97 0.48 9.53 -2.11
CA SER A 97 -0.36 10.28 -3.02
C SER A 97 -1.01 9.38 -4.07
N GLY A 98 -2.05 9.88 -4.68
CA GLY A 98 -2.79 9.19 -5.73
C GLY A 98 -3.73 10.14 -6.46
N ALA A 99 -4.27 9.70 -7.59
CA ALA A 99 -5.28 10.44 -8.32
C ALA A 99 -6.67 10.25 -7.69
N ALA A 100 -7.50 11.27 -7.80
CA ALA A 100 -8.90 11.21 -7.40
C ALA A 100 -9.79 11.80 -8.49
N VAL A 101 -11.02 11.31 -8.58
CA VAL A 101 -12.04 11.83 -9.48
C VAL A 101 -13.19 12.36 -8.64
N GLN A 102 -13.60 13.62 -8.90
CA GLN A 102 -14.74 14.21 -8.23
C GLN A 102 -16.02 13.49 -8.70
N VAL A 103 -16.77 12.93 -7.76
CA VAL A 103 -18.02 12.19 -8.03
C VAL A 103 -19.25 13.02 -7.69
N PHE A 104 -19.19 13.78 -6.60
CA PHE A 104 -20.24 14.71 -6.21
C PHE A 104 -19.68 15.83 -5.34
N GLU A 105 -20.45 16.91 -5.20
CA GLU A 105 -20.17 18.04 -4.33
C GLU A 105 -21.39 18.32 -3.48
N GLY A 106 -21.20 18.70 -2.22
CA GLY A 106 -22.28 19.02 -1.30
C GLY A 106 -21.82 19.96 -0.19
N VAL A 107 -22.80 20.52 0.53
CA VAL A 107 -22.55 21.39 1.68
C VAL A 107 -23.12 20.74 2.93
N ILE A 108 -22.27 20.63 3.96
CA ILE A 108 -22.69 20.19 5.29
C ILE A 108 -22.90 21.44 6.13
N ARG A 109 -24.08 21.59 6.72
CA ARG A 109 -24.38 22.65 7.67
C ARG A 109 -24.36 22.06 9.08
N THR A 110 -23.54 22.63 9.93
CA THR A 110 -23.43 22.28 11.36
C THR A 110 -24.26 23.26 12.20
#